data_3330a01faa05896056ba45fb1d85ea8e
#
_entry.id   3330a01faa05896056ba45fb1d85ea8e
#
_cell.length_a   1.000
_cell.length_b   1.000
_cell.length_c   1.000
_cell.angle_alpha   90.00
_cell.angle_beta   90.00
_cell.angle_gamma   90.00
#
_symmetry.space_group_name_H-M   'P 1'
#
loop_
_entity.id
_entity.type
_entity.pdbx_description
1 polymer ?
#
loop_
_entity_poly.entity_id
_entity_poly.type
_entity_poly.pdbx_seq_one_letter_code
_entity_poly.pdbx_strand_id
1 'polypeptide(L)'
;MRSSKVAALVLIVGATSSILVSLARAASDCPTSATVSDWGENSTGYFNVASGGSCLFPIRMAGAVSSSEISQKPAHGKLKKLNISTYEYTAKARYKGSDTFAIKATGKGPTTSGTSVITVHATIQ
;
A
#
# COMPACT_ATOMS: atom_id res chain seq x y z
N MET A 1 -51.65 0.15 32.66
CA MET A 1 -51.20 0.18 32.10
C MET A 1 -50.34 0.35 31.90
N ARG A 2 -50.24 0.32 31.87
CA ARG A 2 -49.47 0.41 31.34
C ARG A 2 -48.45 0.27 31.10
N SER A 3 -48.15 -0.07 30.98
CA SER A 3 -47.18 -0.16 30.47
C SER A 3 -46.41 -0.30 30.04
N SER A 4 -46.53 -0.49 29.79
CA SER A 4 -45.80 -0.67 29.01
C SER A 4 -45.09 -0.37 28.56
N LYS A 5 -45.36 -0.36 28.59
CA LYS A 5 -44.78 -0.06 27.77
C LYS A 5 -43.71 0.11 27.68
N VAL A 6 -43.41 -0.08 27.82
CA VAL A 6 -42.37 0.08 27.39
C VAL A 6 -41.56 -0.27 27.13
N ALA A 7 -41.77 -0.63 26.98
CA ALA A 7 -40.99 -0.94 26.34
C ALA A 7 -40.31 -0.87 25.75
N ALA A 8 -40.58 -0.93 25.66
CA ALA A 8 -40.02 -0.85 24.69
C ALA A 8 -39.08 -0.48 24.46
N LEU A 9 -39.05 -0.46 24.69
CA LEU A 9 -38.21 -0.09 24.06
C LEU A 9 -37.20 -0.32 24.01
N VAL A 10 -37.05 -0.63 24.16
CA VAL A 10 -36.14 -0.77 23.67
C VAL A 10 -35.45 -1.02 23.22
N LEU A 11 -35.73 -1.28 23.10
CA LEU A 11 -35.14 -1.49 22.21
C LEU A 11 -34.41 -1.29 21.72
N ILE A 12 -34.60 -1.36 21.87
CA ILE A 12 -34.00 -1.11 21.00
C ILE A 12 -33.05 -1.06 20.83
N VAL A 13 -33.07 -1.24 21.06
CA VAL A 13 -32.24 -1.07 20.46
C VAL A 13 -31.44 -1.23 20.20
N GLY A 14 -31.52 -1.52 20.20
CA GLY A 14 -30.81 -1.60 19.52
C GLY A 14 -30.14 -1.57 19.13
N ALA A 15 -30.37 -1.72 19.07
CA ALA A 15 -29.76 -1.57 18.25
C ALA A 15 -28.93 -1.39 17.95
N THR A 16 -28.88 -1.43 17.99
CA THR A 16 -28.16 -1.17 17.48
C THR A 16 -27.39 -1.17 17.00
N SER A 17 -27.27 -1.19 16.82
CA SER A 17 -26.61 -0.99 16.15
C SER A 17 -25.75 -1.02 15.84
N SER A 18 -25.44 -1.23 15.58
CA SER A 18 -24.70 -1.25 15.11
C SER A 18 -23.94 -1.07 14.72
N ILE A 19 -23.40 -1.23 14.61
CA ILE A 19 -22.63 -0.92 14.29
C ILE A 19 -21.91 -1.30 13.66
N LEU A 20 -21.85 -1.05 12.99
CA LEU A 20 -21.22 -1.30 12.21
C LEU A 20 -20.14 -0.78 12.01
N VAL A 21 -19.51 -1.05 12.25
CA VAL A 21 -18.28 -0.51 12.19
C VAL A 21 -17.46 -1.14 11.22
N SER A 22 -17.30 -0.53 10.18
CA SER A 22 -16.33 -1.05 9.31
C SER A 22 -15.00 -0.70 9.83
N LEU A 23 -14.25 -1.67 10.07
CA LEU A 23 -12.91 -1.49 10.38
C LEU A 23 -12.16 -1.32 9.10
N ALA A 24 -11.91 -0.09 8.77
CA ALA A 24 -10.99 0.17 7.70
C ALA A 24 -9.61 -0.23 8.18
N ARG A 25 -9.08 -1.27 7.63
CA ARG A 25 -7.72 -1.67 7.92
C ARG A 25 -6.78 -0.95 6.97
N ALA A 26 -5.70 -0.43 7.53
CA ALA A 26 -4.60 0.01 6.70
C ALA A 26 -4.00 -1.21 5.98
N ALA A 27 -3.62 -1.05 4.74
CA ALA A 27 -2.96 -2.11 4.00
C ALA A 27 -1.62 -2.41 4.67
N SER A 28 -1.23 -3.68 4.68
CA SER A 28 0.08 -4.08 5.17
C SER A 28 1.14 -3.83 4.10
N ASP A 29 2.39 -3.80 4.51
CA ASP A 29 3.50 -3.64 3.58
C ASP A 29 3.56 -4.81 2.61
N CYS A 30 3.92 -4.53 1.37
CA CYS A 30 4.20 -5.58 0.40
C CYS A 30 5.40 -6.38 0.90
N PRO A 31 5.31 -7.72 0.96
CA PRO A 31 6.42 -8.53 1.44
C PRO A 31 7.51 -8.61 0.36
N THR A 32 8.29 -7.57 0.26
CA THR A 32 9.23 -7.37 -0.84
C THR A 32 10.60 -7.91 -0.51
N SER A 33 11.16 -8.72 -1.39
CA SER A 33 12.59 -9.01 -1.37
C SER A 33 13.26 -8.11 -2.41
N ALA A 34 14.31 -7.45 -2.00
CA ALA A 34 14.96 -6.45 -2.84
C ALA A 34 16.46 -6.45 -2.63
N THR A 35 17.17 -5.96 -3.63
CA THR A 35 18.60 -5.70 -3.48
C THR A 35 18.78 -4.43 -2.68
N VAL A 36 19.78 -4.44 -1.82
CA VAL A 36 20.17 -3.25 -1.07
C VAL A 36 21.06 -2.40 -1.96
N SER A 37 20.76 -1.12 -2.03
CA SER A 37 21.58 -0.20 -2.82
C SER A 37 21.60 1.17 -2.16
N ASP A 38 22.62 1.93 -2.51
CA ASP A 38 22.78 3.29 -2.03
C ASP A 38 22.12 4.28 -2.99
N TRP A 39 21.96 5.51 -2.52
CA TRP A 39 21.46 6.57 -3.38
C TRP A 39 22.37 6.77 -4.58
N GLY A 40 21.76 6.87 -5.76
CA GLY A 40 22.47 6.94 -7.02
C GLY A 40 22.56 5.60 -7.74
N GLU A 41 22.24 4.52 -7.06
CA GLU A 41 22.18 3.18 -7.66
C GLU A 41 20.75 2.75 -7.86
N ASN A 42 20.52 1.91 -8.86
CA ASN A 42 19.21 1.35 -9.12
C ASN A 42 19.04 0.03 -8.37
N SER A 43 17.82 -0.28 -8.03
CA SER A 43 17.50 -1.52 -7.32
C SER A 43 16.31 -2.20 -7.95
N THR A 44 16.13 -3.48 -7.61
CA THR A 44 15.02 -4.30 -8.10
C THR A 44 14.41 -5.02 -6.92
N GLY A 45 13.08 -5.02 -6.85
CA GLY A 45 12.35 -5.72 -5.81
C GLY A 45 11.31 -6.66 -6.40
N TYR A 46 10.90 -7.64 -5.61
CA TYR A 46 9.93 -8.65 -6.01
C TYR A 46 8.96 -8.89 -4.87
N PHE A 47 7.67 -9.02 -5.18
CA PHE A 47 6.69 -9.41 -4.17
C PHE A 47 5.51 -10.13 -4.80
N ASN A 48 4.74 -10.83 -3.97
CA ASN A 48 3.53 -11.52 -4.37
C ASN A 48 2.32 -10.82 -3.76
N VAL A 49 1.23 -10.79 -4.50
CA VAL A 49 -0.01 -10.19 -4.03
C VAL A 49 -1.18 -10.94 -4.68
N ALA A 50 -2.30 -11.02 -3.96
CA ALA A 50 -3.50 -11.63 -4.49
C ALA A 50 -4.18 -10.70 -5.49
N SER A 51 -4.90 -11.29 -6.46
CA SER A 51 -5.75 -10.52 -7.37
C SER A 51 -6.67 -9.59 -6.58
N GLY A 52 -6.72 -8.33 -6.96
CA GLY A 52 -7.54 -7.34 -6.26
C GLY A 52 -6.98 -6.90 -4.92
N GLY A 53 -5.88 -7.48 -4.47
CA GLY A 53 -5.28 -7.13 -3.20
C GLY A 53 -4.45 -5.87 -3.28
N SER A 54 -4.25 -5.23 -2.13
CA SER A 54 -3.45 -4.03 -2.00
C SER A 54 -2.37 -4.22 -0.96
N CYS A 55 -1.25 -3.54 -1.16
CA CYS A 55 -0.18 -3.50 -0.17
C CYS A 55 0.58 -2.19 -0.27
N LEU A 56 1.28 -1.83 0.79
CA LEU A 56 2.10 -0.62 0.83
C LEU A 56 3.52 -0.95 0.40
N PHE A 57 4.09 -0.05 -0.38
CA PHE A 57 5.47 -0.15 -0.80
C PHE A 57 6.23 1.07 -0.27
N PRO A 58 6.88 0.95 0.89
CA PRO A 58 7.70 2.03 1.41
C PRO A 58 9.08 1.99 0.75
N ILE A 59 9.63 3.16 0.48
CA ILE A 59 10.98 3.27 -0.05
C ILE A 59 11.94 3.04 1.11
N ARG A 60 12.66 1.91 1.09
CA ARG A 60 13.55 1.52 2.17
C ARG A 60 15.00 1.77 1.77
N MET A 61 15.41 3.00 1.85
CA MET A 61 16.80 3.39 1.61
C MET A 61 17.31 4.16 2.81
N ALA A 62 18.61 4.12 3.04
CA ALA A 62 19.19 4.80 4.18
C ALA A 62 19.04 6.31 4.02
N GLY A 63 18.73 6.99 5.13
CA GLY A 63 18.61 8.44 5.13
C GLY A 63 17.21 8.91 4.78
N ALA A 64 17.13 10.03 4.07
CA ALA A 64 15.87 10.70 3.82
C ALA A 64 15.57 10.80 2.33
N VAL A 65 14.31 10.60 1.98
CA VAL A 65 13.82 10.83 0.62
C VAL A 65 13.39 12.28 0.54
N SER A 66 13.91 13.00 -0.45
CA SER A 66 13.54 14.39 -0.68
C SER A 66 12.45 14.55 -1.73
N SER A 67 12.37 13.62 -2.68
CA SER A 67 11.31 13.60 -3.69
C SER A 67 11.18 12.22 -4.30
N SER A 68 10.02 11.92 -4.83
CA SER A 68 9.80 10.67 -5.56
C SER A 68 8.67 10.84 -6.55
N GLU A 69 8.66 9.98 -7.56
CA GLU A 69 7.62 9.95 -8.57
C GLU A 69 7.52 8.56 -9.19
N ILE A 70 6.39 8.28 -9.81
CA ILE A 70 6.21 7.03 -10.54
C ILE A 70 6.88 7.21 -11.90
N SER A 71 7.93 6.43 -12.16
CA SER A 71 8.62 6.47 -13.44
C SER A 71 8.08 5.46 -14.44
N GLN A 72 7.43 4.39 -13.95
CA GLN A 72 6.76 3.41 -14.79
C GLN A 72 5.50 2.95 -14.09
N LYS A 73 4.35 3.15 -14.73
CA LYS A 73 3.08 2.71 -14.16
C LYS A 73 2.90 1.22 -14.36
N PRO A 74 2.25 0.53 -13.41
CA PRO A 74 1.94 -0.88 -13.61
C PRO A 74 0.89 -1.06 -14.71
N ALA A 75 1.02 -2.13 -15.47
CA ALA A 75 0.09 -2.43 -16.56
C ALA A 75 -1.18 -3.13 -16.06
N HIS A 76 -1.09 -3.86 -14.95
CA HIS A 76 -2.16 -4.70 -14.44
C HIS A 76 -2.53 -4.36 -13.01
N GLY A 77 -2.41 -3.11 -12.65
CA GLY A 77 -2.75 -2.64 -11.32
C GLY A 77 -2.71 -1.12 -11.26
N LYS A 78 -2.79 -0.61 -10.04
CA LYS A 78 -2.72 0.82 -9.78
C LYS A 78 -1.66 1.08 -8.73
N LEU A 79 -0.90 2.14 -8.93
CA LEU A 79 0.10 2.59 -7.98
C LEU A 79 -0.26 4.01 -7.56
N LYS A 80 -0.48 4.19 -6.26
CA LYS A 80 -0.88 5.47 -5.71
C LYS A 80 0.20 5.98 -4.76
N LYS A 81 0.62 7.22 -4.96
CA LYS A 81 1.56 7.85 -4.07
C LYS A 81 0.82 8.38 -2.84
N LEU A 82 1.18 7.89 -1.67
CA LEU A 82 0.58 8.33 -0.42
C LEU A 82 1.36 9.50 0.19
N ASN A 83 2.68 9.42 0.10
CA ASN A 83 3.58 10.50 0.50
C ASN A 83 4.91 10.28 -0.23
N ILE A 84 5.91 11.10 0.04
CA ILE A 84 7.16 11.06 -0.72
C ILE A 84 7.94 9.75 -0.56
N SER A 85 7.63 8.96 0.44
CA SER A 85 8.37 7.73 0.71
C SER A 85 7.50 6.47 0.69
N THR A 86 6.20 6.59 0.45
CA THR A 86 5.31 5.43 0.51
C THR A 86 4.30 5.45 -0.63
N TYR A 87 4.18 4.31 -1.29
CA TYR A 87 3.21 4.08 -2.37
C TYR A 87 2.32 2.91 -1.99
N GLU A 88 1.12 2.89 -2.57
CA GLU A 88 0.20 1.77 -2.41
C GLU A 88 -0.03 1.14 -3.77
N TYR A 89 0.21 -0.17 -3.86
CA TYR A 89 -0.05 -0.94 -5.06
C TYR A 89 -1.34 -1.72 -4.88
N THR A 90 -2.22 -1.69 -5.88
CA THR A 90 -3.44 -2.50 -5.90
C THR A 90 -3.45 -3.31 -7.19
N ALA A 91 -3.47 -4.63 -7.07
CA ALA A 91 -3.52 -5.51 -8.20
C ALA A 91 -4.92 -5.49 -8.83
N LYS A 92 -4.97 -5.61 -10.16
CA LYS A 92 -6.24 -5.67 -10.87
C LYS A 92 -6.99 -6.94 -10.43
N ALA A 93 -8.28 -6.79 -10.15
CA ALA A 93 -9.12 -7.92 -9.79
C ALA A 93 -9.19 -8.91 -10.94
N ARG A 94 -9.14 -10.19 -10.61
CA ARG A 94 -9.26 -11.30 -11.56
C ARG A 94 -8.08 -11.46 -12.52
N TYR A 95 -7.04 -10.68 -12.35
CA TYR A 95 -5.83 -10.85 -13.13
C TYR A 95 -4.84 -11.70 -12.33
N LYS A 96 -4.21 -12.65 -13.02
CA LYS A 96 -3.13 -13.47 -12.44
C LYS A 96 -1.97 -13.42 -13.42
N GLY A 97 -0.79 -13.22 -12.90
CA GLY A 97 0.40 -13.11 -13.71
C GLY A 97 1.37 -12.09 -13.15
N SER A 98 2.19 -11.53 -13.99
CA SER A 98 3.21 -10.59 -13.56
C SER A 98 2.82 -9.16 -13.89
N ASP A 99 3.34 -8.24 -13.09
CA ASP A 99 3.20 -6.82 -13.30
C ASP A 99 4.49 -6.15 -12.87
N THR A 100 4.78 -5.00 -13.43
CA THR A 100 6.02 -4.28 -13.13
C THR A 100 5.73 -2.80 -13.01
N PHE A 101 6.31 -2.16 -12.02
CA PHE A 101 6.28 -0.71 -11.90
C PHE A 101 7.64 -0.21 -11.45
N ALA A 102 7.86 1.08 -11.53
CA ALA A 102 9.12 1.67 -11.09
C ALA A 102 8.88 3.02 -10.44
N ILE A 103 9.65 3.29 -9.42
CA ILE A 103 9.62 4.55 -8.68
C ILE A 103 11.00 5.17 -8.78
N LYS A 104 11.01 6.45 -9.13
CA LYS A 104 12.25 7.23 -9.18
C LYS A 104 12.28 8.09 -7.94
N ALA A 105 13.27 7.93 -7.13
CA ALA A 105 13.40 8.64 -5.86
C ALA A 105 14.73 9.35 -5.76
N THR A 106 14.71 10.53 -5.18
CA THR A 106 15.91 11.30 -4.89
C THR A 106 16.03 11.43 -3.39
N GLY A 107 17.22 11.25 -2.88
CA GLY A 107 17.42 11.32 -1.45
C GLY A 107 18.89 11.43 -1.06
N LYS A 108 19.10 11.39 0.24
CA LYS A 108 20.41 11.56 0.83
C LYS A 108 20.58 10.60 1.99
N GLY A 109 21.60 9.79 1.93
CA GLY A 109 22.00 8.88 2.99
C GLY A 109 23.26 9.36 3.69
N PRO A 110 23.80 8.53 4.59
CA PRO A 110 24.99 8.91 5.35
C PRO A 110 26.24 9.05 4.51
N THR A 111 26.34 8.32 3.41
CA THR A 111 27.56 8.32 2.58
C THR A 111 27.33 8.79 1.16
N THR A 112 26.10 8.73 0.66
CA THR A 112 25.80 9.09 -0.73
C THR A 112 24.52 9.88 -0.82
N SER A 113 24.36 10.62 -1.90
CA SER A 113 23.12 11.28 -2.27
C SER A 113 22.93 11.13 -3.77
N GLY A 114 21.70 11.17 -4.22
CA GLY A 114 21.42 11.06 -5.64
C GLY A 114 20.03 10.56 -5.93
N THR A 115 19.84 10.13 -7.16
CA THR A 115 18.57 9.63 -7.67
C THR A 115 18.71 8.16 -7.99
N SER A 116 17.73 7.38 -7.54
CA SER A 116 17.68 5.95 -7.77
C SER A 116 16.36 5.58 -8.41
N VAL A 117 16.39 4.57 -9.28
CA VAL A 117 15.17 3.97 -9.84
C VAL A 117 15.00 2.60 -9.18
N ILE A 118 13.84 2.41 -8.60
CA ILE A 118 13.48 1.16 -7.93
C ILE A 118 12.46 0.48 -8.83
N THR A 119 12.86 -0.62 -9.46
CA THR A 119 11.97 -1.40 -10.33
C THR A 119 11.40 -2.55 -9.52
N VAL A 120 10.08 -2.70 -9.53
CA VAL A 120 9.42 -3.69 -8.69
C VAL A 120 8.61 -4.62 -9.58
N HIS A 121 8.83 -5.90 -9.37
CA HIS A 121 8.10 -6.96 -10.07
C HIS A 121 7.10 -7.60 -9.11
N ALA A 122 5.84 -7.57 -9.47
CA ALA A 122 4.77 -8.17 -8.69
C ALA A 122 4.32 -9.46 -9.37
N THR A 123 4.10 -10.50 -8.57
CA THR A 123 3.43 -11.71 -9.03
C THR A 123 2.03 -11.70 -8.44
N ILE A 124 1.03 -11.66 -9.29
CA ILE A 124 -0.37 -11.59 -8.89
C ILE A 124 -0.97 -12.99 -8.96
N GLN A 125 -1.47 -13.44 -7.83
CA GLN A 125 -1.94 -14.81 -7.65
C GLN A 125 -3.44 -14.91 -7.48
#